data_ddec1a8a39951937bbdd16ca6b16d3a8
#
_entry.id   ddec1a8a39951937bbdd16ca6b16d3a8
#
_cell.length_a   1.000
_cell.length_b   1.000
_cell.length_c   1.000
_cell.angle_alpha   90.00
_cell.angle_beta   90.00
_cell.angle_gamma   90.00
#
_symmetry.space_group_name_H-M   'P 1'
#
loop_
_entity.id
_entity.type
_entity.pdbx_description
1 polymer ?
#
loop_
_entity_poly.entity_id
_entity_poly.type
_entity_poly.pdbx_seq_one_letter_code
_entity_poly.pdbx_strand_id
1 'polypeptide(L)'
;GPSSSGKTTTTIKLGEHLAKSGLRLVTLNVDNYFHDLEMHPKDEFGDYDFETPQALDLPLINQHLTALLNGQEVQLPYYDFKTGKRSEKTTPMKLESNEIILIDSLHGLYPEMTSSVPEEMKFKLYIEPLLQLKDNEGRYVRWTDIRLMRRMLRDAAHRAYDPTQTLLHWHYVRTSELRNIIPYVNTVDTIINSAMPYELPLYKAKLGDDFARWAEQYKDDPLHQDAYERAERV
;
A
#
# COMPACT_ATOMS: atom_id res chain seq x y z
N GLY A 1 1.60 -4.06 -3.59
CA GLY A 1 2.51 -2.94 -3.88
C GLY A 1 2.51 -1.92 -2.76
N PRO A 2 3.59 -1.11 -2.61
CA PRO A 2 3.78 -0.20 -1.48
C PRO A 2 2.77 0.96 -1.47
N SER A 3 2.79 1.74 -0.38
CA SER A 3 1.88 2.90 -0.23
C SER A 3 2.07 3.90 -1.37
N SER A 4 0.97 4.45 -1.89
CA SER A 4 0.92 5.43 -2.99
C SER A 4 1.60 4.98 -4.30
N SER A 5 1.71 3.67 -4.53
CA SER A 5 2.21 3.10 -5.78
C SER A 5 1.22 3.16 -6.95
N GLY A 6 -0.03 3.51 -6.71
CA GLY A 6 -1.09 3.56 -7.74
C GLY A 6 -1.96 2.30 -7.81
N LYS A 7 -1.99 1.47 -6.76
CA LYS A 7 -2.80 0.25 -6.70
C LYS A 7 -4.25 0.47 -7.12
N THR A 8 -4.96 1.33 -6.42
CA THR A 8 -6.39 1.58 -6.66
C THR A 8 -6.70 1.99 -8.09
N THR A 9 -5.92 2.90 -8.67
CA THR A 9 -6.09 3.34 -10.07
C THR A 9 -5.85 2.18 -11.03
N THR A 10 -4.81 1.40 -10.81
CA THR A 10 -4.49 0.23 -11.65
C THR A 10 -5.56 -0.84 -11.54
N THR A 11 -6.07 -1.10 -10.33
CA THR A 11 -7.16 -2.05 -10.08
C THR A 11 -8.43 -1.68 -10.85
N ILE A 12 -8.83 -0.41 -10.83
CA ILE A 12 -9.99 0.08 -11.59
C ILE A 12 -9.77 -0.19 -13.09
N LYS A 13 -8.60 0.19 -13.63
CA LYS A 13 -8.29 -0.01 -15.04
C LYS A 13 -8.23 -1.49 -15.43
N LEU A 14 -7.66 -2.33 -14.58
CA LEU A 14 -7.65 -3.77 -14.79
C LEU A 14 -9.08 -4.34 -14.83
N GLY A 15 -9.94 -3.93 -13.90
CA GLY A 15 -11.34 -4.32 -13.88
C GLY A 15 -12.10 -3.91 -15.14
N GLU A 16 -11.88 -2.67 -15.65
CA GLU A 16 -12.46 -2.21 -16.92
C GLU A 16 -12.01 -3.06 -18.11
N HIS A 17 -10.77 -3.53 -18.13
CA HIS A 17 -10.26 -4.40 -19.20
C HIS A 17 -10.81 -5.83 -19.11
N LEU A 18 -10.81 -6.42 -17.92
CA LEU A 18 -11.35 -7.77 -17.72
C LEU A 18 -12.84 -7.85 -18.02
N ALA A 19 -13.60 -6.79 -17.71
CA ALA A 19 -15.03 -6.72 -18.05
C ALA A 19 -15.32 -6.85 -19.55
N LYS A 20 -14.41 -6.39 -20.44
CA LYS A 20 -14.52 -6.58 -21.89
C LYS A 20 -14.42 -8.05 -22.31
N SER A 21 -13.81 -8.88 -21.47
CA SER A 21 -13.68 -10.33 -21.65
C SER A 21 -14.72 -11.12 -20.87
N GLY A 22 -15.73 -10.45 -20.29
CA GLY A 22 -16.79 -11.08 -19.49
C GLY A 22 -16.37 -11.47 -18.07
N LEU A 23 -15.18 -11.07 -17.63
CA LEU A 23 -14.66 -11.33 -16.28
C LEU A 23 -14.90 -10.13 -15.37
N ARG A 24 -15.13 -10.39 -14.09
CA ARG A 24 -15.35 -9.36 -13.06
C ARG A 24 -14.37 -9.50 -11.91
N LEU A 25 -13.72 -8.38 -11.51
CA LEU A 25 -12.92 -8.34 -10.29
C LEU A 25 -13.83 -8.11 -9.08
N VAL A 26 -13.64 -8.94 -8.06
CA VAL A 26 -14.30 -8.81 -6.74
C VAL A 26 -13.21 -8.59 -5.71
N THR A 27 -13.28 -7.48 -5.00
CA THR A 27 -12.23 -7.11 -4.05
C THR A 27 -12.46 -7.77 -2.69
N LEU A 28 -11.48 -8.52 -2.22
CA LEU A 28 -11.35 -8.89 -0.82
C LEU A 28 -10.61 -7.77 -0.10
N ASN A 29 -11.32 -7.00 0.72
CA ASN A 29 -10.70 -5.91 1.49
C ASN A 29 -9.95 -6.47 2.70
N VAL A 30 -8.64 -6.56 2.58
CA VAL A 30 -7.75 -7.12 3.61
C VAL A 30 -7.75 -6.28 4.89
N ASP A 31 -8.00 -4.98 4.81
CA ASP A 31 -8.04 -4.10 5.98
C ASP A 31 -9.18 -4.46 6.95
N ASN A 32 -10.19 -5.19 6.48
CA ASN A 32 -11.25 -5.71 7.36
C ASN A 32 -10.79 -6.89 8.23
N TYR A 33 -9.63 -7.47 7.95
CA TYR A 33 -9.08 -8.62 8.68
C TYR A 33 -8.08 -8.25 9.76
N PHE A 34 -7.91 -6.97 10.09
CA PHE A 34 -7.11 -6.59 11.24
C PHE A 34 -7.63 -7.26 12.52
N HIS A 35 -6.71 -7.70 13.36
CA HIS A 35 -7.03 -8.06 14.74
C HIS A 35 -7.49 -6.82 15.51
N ASP A 36 -8.15 -7.01 16.65
CA ASP A 36 -8.41 -5.89 17.57
C ASP A 36 -7.09 -5.20 17.93
N LEU A 37 -7.11 -3.88 18.05
CA LEU A 37 -5.92 -3.05 18.21
C LEU A 37 -4.98 -3.53 19.34
N GLU A 38 -5.56 -4.02 20.43
CA GLU A 38 -4.82 -4.54 21.59
C GLU A 38 -3.95 -5.76 21.27
N MET A 39 -4.25 -6.47 20.16
CA MET A 39 -3.54 -7.66 19.69
C MET A 39 -2.47 -7.33 18.63
N HIS A 40 -2.41 -6.09 18.15
CA HIS A 40 -1.41 -5.70 17.16
C HIS A 40 0.01 -5.75 17.75
N PRO A 41 0.99 -6.16 16.96
CA PRO A 41 2.39 -5.96 17.32
C PRO A 41 2.67 -4.49 17.62
N LYS A 42 3.61 -4.24 18.50
CA LYS A 42 4.10 -2.89 18.74
C LYS A 42 5.45 -2.70 18.05
N ASP A 43 5.67 -1.49 17.58
CA ASP A 43 6.95 -1.07 17.03
C ASP A 43 8.00 -0.84 18.13
N GLU A 44 9.20 -0.40 17.74
CA GLU A 44 10.31 -0.13 18.67
C GLU A 44 10.06 1.04 19.64
N PHE A 45 9.03 1.85 19.37
CA PHE A 45 8.61 2.98 20.21
C PHE A 45 7.42 2.65 21.10
N GLY A 46 6.83 1.46 20.94
CA GLY A 46 5.69 0.99 21.71
C GLY A 46 4.33 1.35 21.11
N ASP A 47 4.30 1.94 19.91
CA ASP A 47 3.09 2.23 19.15
C ASP A 47 2.60 1.01 18.39
N TYR A 48 1.30 0.91 18.14
CA TYR A 48 0.71 -0.20 17.41
C TYR A 48 1.12 -0.16 15.92
N ASP A 49 1.73 -1.24 15.45
CA ASP A 49 2.21 -1.36 14.06
C ASP A 49 1.11 -1.89 13.14
N PHE A 50 0.51 -0.99 12.35
CA PHE A 50 -0.43 -1.33 11.28
C PHE A 50 0.25 -1.66 9.95
N GLU A 51 1.53 -1.39 9.84
CA GLU A 51 2.30 -1.60 8.61
C GLU A 51 2.97 -2.99 8.57
N THR A 52 2.48 -3.93 9.38
CA THR A 52 2.98 -5.30 9.44
C THR A 52 1.89 -6.33 9.09
N PRO A 53 2.21 -7.41 8.34
CA PRO A 53 1.24 -8.47 8.05
C PRO A 53 0.76 -9.21 9.30
N GLN A 54 1.53 -9.19 10.41
CA GLN A 54 1.17 -9.82 11.67
C GLN A 54 0.01 -9.12 12.40
N ALA A 55 -0.36 -7.91 12.00
CA ALA A 55 -1.56 -7.25 12.49
C ALA A 55 -2.85 -7.82 11.89
N LEU A 56 -2.75 -8.67 10.84
CA LEU A 56 -3.86 -9.26 10.12
C LEU A 56 -4.12 -10.71 10.56
N ASP A 57 -5.40 -11.09 10.57
CA ASP A 57 -5.84 -12.47 10.78
C ASP A 57 -5.60 -13.32 9.52
N LEU A 58 -4.34 -13.66 9.29
CA LEU A 58 -3.93 -14.47 8.13
C LEU A 58 -4.63 -15.83 8.07
N PRO A 59 -4.85 -16.54 9.20
CA PRO A 59 -5.63 -17.77 9.19
C PRO A 59 -7.05 -17.58 8.65
N LEU A 60 -7.77 -16.54 9.09
CA LEU A 60 -9.13 -16.26 8.62
C LEU A 60 -9.15 -15.86 7.14
N ILE A 61 -8.17 -15.08 6.67
CA ILE A 61 -8.03 -14.77 5.23
C ILE A 61 -7.91 -16.07 4.43
N ASN A 62 -7.01 -16.96 4.83
CA ASN A 62 -6.80 -18.23 4.13
C ASN A 62 -8.04 -19.15 4.18
N GLN A 63 -8.74 -19.21 5.30
CA GLN A 63 -10.00 -19.93 5.42
C GLN A 63 -11.04 -19.41 4.44
N HIS A 64 -11.22 -18.08 4.36
CA HIS A 64 -12.18 -17.46 3.45
C HIS A 64 -11.79 -17.67 1.99
N LEU A 65 -10.51 -17.52 1.64
CA LEU A 65 -10.04 -17.77 0.28
C LEU A 65 -10.33 -19.21 -0.16
N THR A 66 -10.02 -20.18 0.70
CA THR A 66 -10.29 -21.60 0.41
C THR A 66 -11.79 -21.85 0.21
N ALA A 67 -12.64 -21.31 1.08
CA ALA A 67 -14.09 -21.47 0.98
C ALA A 67 -14.65 -20.84 -0.30
N LEU A 68 -14.23 -19.61 -0.63
CA LEU A 68 -14.65 -18.90 -1.84
C LEU A 68 -14.25 -19.65 -3.12
N LEU A 69 -13.01 -20.16 -3.19
CA LEU A 69 -12.53 -20.94 -4.34
C LEU A 69 -13.28 -22.28 -4.49
N ASN A 70 -13.84 -22.81 -3.41
CA ASN A 70 -14.72 -23.99 -3.41
C ASN A 70 -16.20 -23.64 -3.66
N GLY A 71 -16.52 -22.38 -4.03
CA GLY A 71 -17.89 -21.94 -4.31
C GLY A 71 -18.78 -21.78 -3.08
N GLN A 72 -18.21 -21.76 -1.90
CA GLN A 72 -18.91 -21.54 -0.63
C GLN A 72 -19.09 -20.05 -0.36
N GLU A 73 -20.17 -19.69 0.34
CA GLU A 73 -20.36 -18.35 0.88
C GLU A 73 -19.58 -18.17 2.18
N VAL A 74 -18.97 -17.01 2.35
CA VAL A 74 -18.28 -16.59 3.57
C VAL A 74 -18.86 -15.30 4.13
N GLN A 75 -18.65 -15.05 5.42
CA GLN A 75 -19.06 -13.83 6.11
C GLN A 75 -17.82 -12.94 6.31
N LEU A 76 -17.63 -11.97 5.42
CA LEU A 76 -16.49 -11.04 5.50
C LEU A 76 -16.57 -10.22 6.78
N PRO A 77 -15.50 -10.12 7.56
CA PRO A 77 -15.45 -9.25 8.73
C PRO A 77 -15.48 -7.77 8.32
N TYR A 78 -15.71 -6.91 9.29
CA TYR A 78 -15.58 -5.47 9.16
C TYR A 78 -14.76 -4.93 10.32
N TYR A 79 -13.68 -4.20 10.02
CA TYR A 79 -12.84 -3.55 11.02
C TYR A 79 -13.17 -2.06 11.11
N ASP A 80 -13.45 -1.58 12.30
CA ASP A 80 -13.72 -0.17 12.56
C ASP A 80 -12.47 0.53 13.08
N PHE A 81 -11.81 1.28 12.20
CA PHE A 81 -10.61 2.06 12.52
C PHE A 81 -10.81 3.13 13.60
N LYS A 82 -12.06 3.55 13.87
CA LYS A 82 -12.33 4.54 14.91
C LYS A 82 -12.28 3.93 16.30
N THR A 83 -12.75 2.69 16.42
CA THR A 83 -12.77 1.95 17.68
C THR A 83 -11.58 1.03 17.85
N GLY A 84 -10.85 0.73 16.75
CA GLY A 84 -9.76 -0.24 16.74
C GLY A 84 -10.23 -1.68 16.95
N LYS A 85 -11.46 -2.00 16.56
CA LYS A 85 -12.06 -3.32 16.82
C LYS A 85 -12.77 -3.90 15.60
N ARG A 86 -12.81 -5.23 15.54
CA ARG A 86 -13.72 -5.92 14.62
C ARG A 86 -15.16 -5.72 15.07
N SER A 87 -16.01 -5.39 14.12
CA SER A 87 -17.45 -5.32 14.33
C SER A 87 -18.07 -6.71 14.34
N GLU A 88 -19.18 -6.87 15.04
CA GLU A 88 -20.04 -8.06 14.93
C GLU A 88 -20.76 -8.15 13.57
N LYS A 89 -20.83 -7.03 12.84
CA LYS A 89 -21.43 -7.01 11.49
C LYS A 89 -20.50 -7.67 10.50
N THR A 90 -21.08 -8.54 9.67
CA THR A 90 -20.38 -9.20 8.57
C THR A 90 -21.10 -8.92 7.26
N THR A 91 -20.42 -9.17 6.14
CA THR A 91 -21.01 -9.05 4.81
C THR A 91 -20.85 -10.38 4.08
N PRO A 92 -21.94 -10.98 3.55
CA PRO A 92 -21.83 -12.22 2.81
C PRO A 92 -21.09 -11.99 1.49
N MET A 93 -20.22 -12.93 1.13
CA MET A 93 -19.52 -12.97 -0.15
C MET A 93 -19.50 -14.40 -0.68
N LYS A 94 -19.82 -14.54 -1.95
CA LYS A 94 -19.72 -15.80 -2.72
C LYS A 94 -19.19 -15.46 -4.10
N LEU A 95 -18.37 -16.33 -4.69
CA LEU A 95 -17.87 -16.13 -6.05
C LEU A 95 -18.80 -16.71 -7.09
N GLU A 96 -19.02 -15.95 -8.13
CA GLU A 96 -19.61 -16.43 -9.37
C GLU A 96 -18.54 -16.98 -10.33
N SER A 97 -18.95 -17.77 -11.30
CA SER A 97 -18.03 -18.49 -12.20
C SER A 97 -17.14 -17.59 -13.07
N ASN A 98 -17.53 -16.33 -13.27
CA ASN A 98 -16.79 -15.33 -14.04
C ASN A 98 -16.09 -14.29 -13.17
N GLU A 99 -15.97 -14.53 -11.87
CA GLU A 99 -15.34 -13.61 -10.94
C GLU A 99 -13.93 -14.04 -10.56
N ILE A 100 -13.08 -13.03 -10.40
CA ILE A 100 -11.69 -13.16 -9.95
C ILE A 100 -11.56 -12.37 -8.66
N ILE A 101 -11.06 -13.01 -7.59
CA ILE A 101 -10.76 -12.32 -6.34
C ILE A 101 -9.54 -11.42 -6.55
N LEU A 102 -9.70 -10.15 -6.23
CA LEU A 102 -8.60 -9.21 -6.13
C LEU A 102 -8.25 -8.99 -4.65
N ILE A 103 -7.01 -9.28 -4.29
CA ILE A 103 -6.43 -8.91 -3.00
C ILE A 103 -5.63 -7.62 -3.19
N ASP A 104 -6.23 -6.46 -2.88
CA ASP A 104 -5.54 -5.15 -2.85
C ASP A 104 -5.02 -4.92 -1.44
N SER A 105 -3.73 -5.14 -1.24
CA SER A 105 -3.06 -5.00 0.06
C SER A 105 -1.64 -4.49 -0.09
N LEU A 106 -1.12 -3.88 0.96
CA LEU A 106 0.32 -3.60 1.10
C LEU A 106 1.10 -4.90 1.10
N HIS A 107 0.62 -5.90 1.85
CA HIS A 107 1.30 -7.17 2.10
C HIS A 107 0.79 -8.32 1.23
N GLY A 108 0.15 -8.04 0.09
CA GLY A 108 -0.39 -9.09 -0.80
C GLY A 108 0.64 -10.08 -1.34
N LEU A 109 1.94 -9.76 -1.28
CA LEU A 109 3.04 -10.67 -1.66
C LEU A 109 3.59 -11.46 -0.47
N TYR A 110 3.15 -11.17 0.76
CA TYR A 110 3.59 -11.91 1.93
C TYR A 110 3.12 -13.38 1.83
N PRO A 111 4.03 -14.38 1.93
CA PRO A 111 3.70 -15.76 1.59
C PRO A 111 2.50 -16.33 2.36
N GLU A 112 2.38 -15.99 3.65
CA GLU A 112 1.30 -16.48 4.49
C GLU A 112 -0.05 -15.85 4.20
N MET A 113 -0.08 -14.71 3.47
CA MET A 113 -1.34 -14.04 3.07
C MET A 113 -2.26 -14.95 2.26
N THR A 114 -1.69 -15.79 1.41
CA THR A 114 -2.44 -16.68 0.51
C THR A 114 -1.87 -18.10 0.49
N SER A 115 -1.34 -18.57 1.63
CA SER A 115 -0.65 -19.88 1.70
C SER A 115 -1.57 -21.06 1.40
N SER A 116 -2.87 -20.94 1.63
CA SER A 116 -3.87 -21.97 1.32
C SER A 116 -4.28 -22.05 -0.15
N VAL A 117 -3.91 -21.06 -0.97
CA VAL A 117 -4.26 -21.02 -2.39
C VAL A 117 -3.13 -21.64 -3.20
N PRO A 118 -3.38 -22.58 -4.13
CA PRO A 118 -2.37 -23.11 -5.03
C PRO A 118 -1.72 -22.02 -5.89
N GLU A 119 -0.43 -22.15 -6.19
CA GLU A 119 0.31 -21.12 -6.95
C GLU A 119 -0.25 -20.94 -8.37
N GLU A 120 -0.69 -22.02 -9.01
CA GLU A 120 -1.32 -22.00 -10.34
C GLU A 120 -2.67 -21.26 -10.40
N MET A 121 -3.27 -20.99 -9.23
CA MET A 121 -4.51 -20.20 -9.11
C MET A 121 -4.24 -18.74 -8.75
N LYS A 122 -2.98 -18.32 -8.66
CA LYS A 122 -2.58 -16.97 -8.30
C LYS A 122 -1.97 -16.25 -9.49
N PHE A 123 -2.20 -14.94 -9.55
CA PHE A 123 -1.46 -14.04 -10.42
C PHE A 123 -0.98 -12.85 -9.60
N LYS A 124 0.32 -12.73 -9.41
CA LYS A 124 0.95 -11.75 -8.52
C LYS A 124 1.40 -10.53 -9.29
N LEU A 125 0.85 -9.37 -8.92
CA LEU A 125 1.17 -8.07 -9.51
C LEU A 125 1.95 -7.21 -8.51
N TYR A 126 3.06 -6.63 -8.94
CA TYR A 126 3.73 -5.56 -8.21
C TYR A 126 3.56 -4.24 -8.96
N ILE A 127 3.28 -3.17 -8.22
CA ILE A 127 3.03 -1.84 -8.80
C ILE A 127 3.95 -0.83 -8.13
N GLU A 128 4.73 -0.12 -8.94
CA GLU A 128 5.66 0.92 -8.48
C GLU A 128 5.77 2.03 -9.54
N PRO A 129 5.96 3.32 -9.18
CA PRO A 129 6.22 4.38 -10.16
C PRO A 129 7.70 4.35 -10.59
N LEU A 130 8.03 3.44 -11.50
CA LEU A 130 9.40 3.20 -11.98
C LEU A 130 9.86 4.29 -12.95
N LEU A 131 10.01 5.51 -12.46
CA LEU A 131 10.44 6.65 -13.26
C LEU A 131 11.93 6.56 -13.56
N GLN A 132 12.30 6.61 -14.86
CA GLN A 132 13.66 6.49 -15.35
C GLN A 132 14.24 7.89 -15.70
N LEU A 133 14.07 8.86 -14.80
CA LEU A 133 14.62 10.21 -14.98
C LEU A 133 15.85 10.41 -14.10
N LYS A 134 16.76 11.24 -14.61
CA LYS A 134 17.95 11.69 -13.90
C LYS A 134 17.88 13.19 -13.65
N ASP A 135 18.50 13.61 -12.55
CA ASP A 135 18.76 15.02 -12.28
C ASP A 135 19.93 15.56 -13.15
N ASN A 136 20.28 16.83 -12.96
CA ASN A 136 21.35 17.50 -13.70
C ASN A 136 22.75 16.92 -13.38
N GLU A 137 22.89 16.17 -12.29
CA GLU A 137 24.13 15.51 -11.88
C GLU A 137 24.19 14.04 -12.34
N GLY A 138 23.16 13.58 -13.06
CA GLY A 138 23.07 12.23 -13.59
C GLY A 138 22.57 11.18 -12.60
N ARG A 139 22.07 11.57 -11.41
CA ARG A 139 21.51 10.67 -10.40
C ARG A 139 20.05 10.38 -10.72
N TYR A 140 19.62 9.14 -10.52
CA TYR A 140 18.22 8.78 -10.73
C TYR A 140 17.30 9.36 -9.66
N VAL A 141 16.14 9.87 -10.06
CA VAL A 141 15.05 10.21 -9.17
C VAL A 141 14.58 8.95 -8.45
N ARG A 142 14.48 8.99 -7.13
CA ARG A 142 14.08 7.85 -6.33
C ARG A 142 12.56 7.65 -6.41
N TRP A 143 12.13 6.45 -6.72
CA TRP A 143 10.70 6.09 -6.80
C TRP A 143 9.97 6.32 -5.48
N THR A 144 10.68 6.12 -4.39
CA THR A 144 10.16 6.36 -3.03
C THR A 144 9.80 7.81 -2.80
N ASP A 145 10.54 8.76 -3.39
CA ASP A 145 10.25 10.18 -3.27
C ASP A 145 9.01 10.57 -4.08
N ILE A 146 8.81 9.95 -5.25
CA ILE A 146 7.57 10.10 -6.02
C ILE A 146 6.37 9.63 -5.20
N ARG A 147 6.46 8.49 -4.52
CA ARG A 147 5.39 7.97 -3.68
C ARG A 147 5.16 8.82 -2.44
N LEU A 148 6.21 9.38 -1.86
CA LEU A 148 6.10 10.35 -0.77
C LEU A 148 5.25 11.55 -1.20
N MET A 149 5.59 12.18 -2.32
CA MET A 149 4.85 13.34 -2.84
C MET A 149 3.39 12.99 -3.20
N ARG A 150 3.16 11.82 -3.81
CA ARG A 150 1.80 11.30 -4.04
C ARG A 150 1.01 11.17 -2.73
N ARG A 151 1.64 10.61 -1.68
CA ARG A 151 1.01 10.44 -0.37
C ARG A 151 0.70 11.78 0.27
N MET A 152 1.64 12.73 0.25
CA MET A 152 1.43 14.08 0.78
C MET A 152 0.19 14.75 0.17
N LEU A 153 0.11 14.78 -1.16
CA LEU A 153 -1.01 15.42 -1.85
C LEU A 153 -2.34 14.68 -1.64
N ARG A 154 -2.33 13.35 -1.64
CA ARG A 154 -3.53 12.54 -1.38
C ARG A 154 -4.05 12.75 0.03
N ASP A 155 -3.16 12.66 1.02
CA ASP A 155 -3.55 12.71 2.43
C ASP A 155 -3.98 14.12 2.83
N ALA A 156 -3.37 15.17 2.25
CA ALA A 156 -3.84 16.54 2.39
C ALA A 156 -5.23 16.75 1.79
N ALA A 157 -5.50 16.19 0.59
CA ALA A 157 -6.77 16.37 -0.10
C ALA A 157 -7.94 15.57 0.51
N HIS A 158 -7.68 14.39 1.08
CA HIS A 158 -8.73 13.43 1.44
C HIS A 158 -8.77 13.04 2.93
N ARG A 159 -7.74 13.35 3.70
CA ARG A 159 -7.59 12.92 5.10
C ARG A 159 -7.33 14.07 6.06
N ALA A 160 -7.27 15.31 5.56
CA ALA A 160 -6.86 16.49 6.32
C ALA A 160 -5.53 16.30 7.08
N TYR A 161 -4.61 15.54 6.50
CA TYR A 161 -3.31 15.21 7.07
C TYR A 161 -2.25 16.16 6.51
N ASP A 162 -1.49 16.80 7.40
CA ASP A 162 -0.47 17.76 6.99
C ASP A 162 0.67 17.05 6.24
N PRO A 163 1.13 17.58 5.08
CA PRO A 163 2.29 17.05 4.37
C PRO A 163 3.55 16.92 5.22
N THR A 164 3.76 17.83 6.20
CA THR A 164 4.87 17.75 7.16
C THR A 164 4.82 16.46 7.97
N GLN A 165 3.65 16.08 8.46
CA GLN A 165 3.44 14.83 9.19
C GLN A 165 3.77 13.62 8.30
N THR A 166 3.39 13.67 7.01
CA THR A 166 3.72 12.62 6.06
C THR A 166 5.24 12.50 5.87
N LEU A 167 5.97 13.62 5.78
CA LEU A 167 7.43 13.64 5.67
C LEU A 167 8.07 12.98 6.89
N LEU A 168 7.67 13.39 8.09
CA LEU A 168 8.22 12.93 9.36
C LEU A 168 7.93 11.43 9.61
N HIS A 169 6.78 10.91 9.15
CA HIS A 169 6.41 9.50 9.28
C HIS A 169 6.92 8.60 8.14
N TRP A 170 7.55 9.16 7.11
CA TRP A 170 7.91 8.38 5.93
C TRP A 170 8.94 7.28 6.20
N HIS A 171 9.81 7.45 7.16
CA HIS A 171 10.80 6.44 7.56
C HIS A 171 10.15 5.15 8.07
N TYR A 172 9.03 5.23 8.82
CA TYR A 172 8.27 4.05 9.27
C TYR A 172 7.72 3.27 8.08
N VAL A 173 7.09 3.99 7.13
CA VAL A 173 6.57 3.39 5.90
C VAL A 173 7.70 2.68 5.15
N ARG A 174 8.86 3.32 5.02
CA ARG A 174 10.02 2.72 4.33
C ARG A 174 10.60 1.53 5.07
N THR A 175 10.69 1.56 6.36
CA THR A 175 11.18 0.43 7.17
C THR A 175 10.27 -0.78 7.00
N SER A 176 8.96 -0.58 7.09
CA SER A 176 7.99 -1.65 6.84
C SER A 176 8.10 -2.21 5.41
N GLU A 177 8.20 -1.36 4.40
CA GLU A 177 8.35 -1.80 3.00
C GLU A 177 9.59 -2.66 2.80
N LEU A 178 10.73 -2.24 3.35
CA LEU A 178 11.99 -2.99 3.25
C LEU A 178 11.91 -4.35 3.94
N ARG A 179 11.16 -4.45 5.01
CA ARG A 179 10.97 -5.68 5.78
C ARG A 179 9.92 -6.61 5.17
N ASN A 180 8.77 -6.06 4.76
CA ASN A 180 7.56 -6.84 4.51
C ASN A 180 7.11 -6.87 3.03
N ILE A 181 7.68 -6.05 2.13
CA ILE A 181 7.27 -5.98 0.73
C ILE A 181 8.44 -6.29 -0.22
N ILE A 182 9.54 -5.56 -0.09
CA ILE A 182 10.67 -5.64 -1.02
C ILE A 182 11.27 -7.05 -1.12
N PRO A 183 11.41 -7.85 -0.04
CA PRO A 183 11.96 -9.21 -0.13
C PRO A 183 11.18 -10.13 -1.08
N TYR A 184 9.90 -9.84 -1.32
CA TYR A 184 9.00 -10.67 -2.13
C TYR A 184 8.78 -10.17 -3.56
N VAL A 185 9.39 -9.05 -3.96
CA VAL A 185 9.19 -8.47 -5.31
C VAL A 185 9.64 -9.41 -6.42
N ASN A 186 10.62 -10.27 -6.17
CA ASN A 186 11.09 -11.25 -7.16
C ASN A 186 10.14 -12.47 -7.33
N THR A 187 9.06 -12.55 -6.57
CA THR A 187 8.06 -13.64 -6.67
C THR A 187 6.86 -13.29 -7.53
N VAL A 188 6.85 -12.14 -8.18
CA VAL A 188 5.70 -11.67 -8.95
C VAL A 188 5.72 -12.16 -10.40
N ASP A 189 4.54 -12.35 -10.96
CA ASP A 189 4.36 -12.69 -12.38
C ASP A 189 4.59 -11.49 -13.28
N THR A 190 4.25 -10.27 -12.81
CA THR A 190 4.50 -9.05 -13.58
C THR A 190 4.65 -7.81 -12.69
N ILE A 191 5.34 -6.81 -13.23
CA ILE A 191 5.53 -5.50 -12.61
C ILE A 191 4.85 -4.44 -13.47
N ILE A 192 3.99 -3.64 -12.86
CA ILE A 192 3.30 -2.53 -13.51
C ILE A 192 4.01 -1.22 -13.14
N ASN A 193 4.49 -0.50 -14.14
CA ASN A 193 5.02 0.84 -13.96
C ASN A 193 3.87 1.85 -13.91
N SER A 194 3.65 2.45 -12.75
CA SER A 194 2.60 3.46 -12.53
C SER A 194 3.11 4.91 -12.66
N ALA A 195 4.35 5.13 -13.08
CA ALA A 195 4.91 6.47 -13.24
C ALA A 195 4.25 7.23 -14.39
N MET A 196 3.96 8.50 -14.17
CA MET A 196 3.45 9.41 -15.17
C MET A 196 4.48 10.52 -15.45
N PRO A 197 4.85 10.78 -16.71
CA PRO A 197 5.91 11.74 -17.03
C PRO A 197 5.66 13.16 -16.54
N TYR A 198 4.39 13.55 -16.35
CA TYR A 198 3.98 14.89 -15.94
C TYR A 198 3.95 15.10 -14.41
N GLU A 199 4.23 14.08 -13.61
CA GLU A 199 4.09 14.18 -12.15
C GLU A 199 5.10 15.15 -11.53
N LEU A 200 6.35 15.07 -11.92
CA LEU A 200 7.41 15.91 -11.31
C LEU A 200 7.15 17.42 -11.45
N PRO A 201 6.79 17.94 -12.63
CA PRO A 201 6.42 19.36 -12.74
C PRO A 201 5.24 19.75 -11.84
N LEU A 202 4.24 18.89 -11.70
CA LEU A 202 3.11 19.13 -10.81
C LEU A 202 3.51 19.15 -9.34
N TYR A 203 4.37 18.22 -8.93
CA TYR A 203 4.85 18.16 -7.55
C TYR A 203 5.73 19.35 -7.21
N LYS A 204 6.60 19.78 -8.12
CA LYS A 204 7.39 21.00 -7.96
C LYS A 204 6.49 22.22 -7.75
N ALA A 205 5.44 22.36 -8.54
CA ALA A 205 4.51 23.50 -8.41
C ALA A 205 3.68 23.48 -7.12
N LYS A 206 3.46 22.29 -6.51
CA LYS A 206 2.60 22.13 -5.33
C LYS A 206 3.36 22.00 -4.01
N LEU A 207 4.56 21.47 -4.02
CA LEU A 207 5.32 21.08 -2.84
C LEU A 207 6.74 21.70 -2.81
N GLY A 208 7.19 22.35 -3.90
CA GLY A 208 8.57 22.85 -4.00
C GLY A 208 8.93 23.81 -2.88
N ASP A 209 8.05 24.77 -2.56
CA ASP A 209 8.27 25.72 -1.46
C ASP A 209 8.26 25.04 -0.09
N ASP A 210 7.44 24.00 0.08
CA ASP A 210 7.40 23.21 1.31
C ASP A 210 8.70 22.42 1.50
N PHE A 211 9.21 21.76 0.46
CA PHE A 211 10.48 21.04 0.53
C PHE A 211 11.65 21.97 0.83
N ALA A 212 11.71 23.14 0.21
CA ALA A 212 12.74 24.15 0.51
C ALA A 212 12.66 24.60 1.98
N ARG A 213 11.45 24.85 2.50
CA ARG A 213 11.24 25.19 3.90
C ARG A 213 11.65 24.08 4.86
N TRP A 214 11.30 22.81 4.59
CA TRP A 214 11.68 21.67 5.43
C TRP A 214 13.17 21.40 5.41
N ALA A 215 13.84 21.55 4.26
CA ALA A 215 15.29 21.44 4.18
C ALA A 215 16.00 22.44 5.10
N GLU A 216 15.53 23.70 5.15
CA GLU A 216 16.09 24.70 6.06
C GLU A 216 15.69 24.44 7.52
N GLN A 217 14.44 24.03 7.77
CA GLN A 217 13.90 23.79 9.11
C GLN A 217 14.60 22.64 9.85
N TYR A 218 14.90 21.55 9.14
CA TYR A 218 15.44 20.30 9.75
C TYR A 218 16.94 20.12 9.55
N LYS A 219 17.64 21.08 8.94
CA LYS A 219 19.07 21.00 8.62
C LYS A 219 19.98 20.63 9.77
N ASP A 220 19.71 21.20 10.94
CA ASP A 220 20.51 21.02 12.16
C ASP A 220 19.73 20.25 13.25
N ASP A 221 18.69 19.53 12.88
CA ASP A 221 17.87 18.75 13.80
C ASP A 221 18.22 17.24 13.72
N PRO A 222 18.99 16.72 14.69
CA PRO A 222 19.40 15.33 14.71
C PRO A 222 18.24 14.32 14.79
N LEU A 223 17.10 14.75 15.36
CA LEU A 223 15.92 13.89 15.48
C LEU A 223 15.17 13.72 14.14
N HIS A 224 15.35 14.66 13.22
CA HIS A 224 14.68 14.69 11.92
C HIS A 224 15.67 14.65 10.74
N GLN A 225 16.86 14.10 10.94
CA GLN A 225 17.89 13.99 9.92
C GLN A 225 17.39 13.32 8.63
N ASP A 226 16.58 12.28 8.78
CA ASP A 226 15.97 11.56 7.66
C ASP A 226 14.98 12.42 6.85
N ALA A 227 14.21 13.28 7.54
CA ALA A 227 13.32 14.25 6.89
C ALA A 227 14.11 15.34 6.14
N TYR A 228 15.21 15.84 6.76
CA TYR A 228 16.14 16.77 6.12
C TYR A 228 16.70 16.20 4.82
N GLU A 229 17.30 15.00 4.86
CA GLU A 229 17.91 14.36 3.70
C GLU A 229 16.91 14.13 2.56
N ARG A 230 15.64 13.86 2.87
CA ARG A 230 14.58 13.77 1.87
C ARG A 230 14.21 15.12 1.31
N ALA A 231 14.07 16.12 2.17
CA ALA A 231 13.68 17.46 1.76
C ALA A 231 14.75 18.11 0.88
N GLU A 232 16.02 17.93 1.21
CA GLU A 232 17.14 18.43 0.40
C GLU A 232 17.23 17.76 -0.97
N ARG A 233 16.89 16.46 -1.05
CA ARG A 233 17.01 15.68 -2.28
C ARG A 233 15.87 15.96 -3.28
N VAL A 234 14.68 16.32 -2.84
CA VAL A 234 13.49 16.52 -3.67
C VAL A 234 13.43 17.95 -4.19
#